data_f9b4ad1b76344797bb6f1694770cbd6a
#
_entry.id   f9b4ad1b76344797bb6f1694770cbd6a
#
_cell.length_a   1.000
_cell.length_b   1.000
_cell.length_c   1.000
_cell.angle_alpha   90.00
_cell.angle_beta   90.00
_cell.angle_gamma   90.00
#
_symmetry.space_group_name_H-M   'P 1'
#
loop_
_entity.id
_entity.type
_entity.pdbx_description
1 polymer ?
#
loop_
_entity_poly.entity_id
_entity_poly.type
_entity_poly.pdbx_seq_one_letter_code
_entity_poly.pdbx_strand_id
1 'polypeptide(L)'
;MYKRQYFDWFPLRGLVSEDWESLGVWDRIVDYLWHIFLPVLAMTIGGFATTSLLTKNAFLDEIKKQYVMTARAKGLSEARVLYGHVFRNAMLIVIAGFPGAFIGAFFTGSLLIETIFSLDGLGLLSYESIINRDYPVVFASLYIFGLVGLVVTLISDLTY
;
A
#
# COMPACT_ATOMS: atom_id res chain seq x y z
N MET A 1 3.17 -10.93 30.13
CA MET A 1 1.92 -10.82 30.90
C MET A 1 1.52 -9.34 31.03
N TYR A 2 0.95 -8.75 29.98
CA TYR A 2 0.35 -7.41 30.01
C TYR A 2 -1.02 -7.44 29.35
N LYS A 3 -2.03 -7.85 30.13
CA LYS A 3 -3.43 -7.58 29.80
C LYS A 3 -3.68 -6.09 30.07
N ARG A 4 -3.40 -5.22 29.11
CA ARG A 4 -3.90 -3.84 29.06
C ARG A 4 -4.54 -3.59 27.70
N GLN A 5 -5.46 -4.46 27.30
CA GLN A 5 -6.44 -4.12 26.28
C GLN A 5 -7.60 -3.40 26.98
N TYR A 6 -7.72 -2.12 26.75
CA TYR A 6 -8.91 -1.37 27.18
C TYR A 6 -10.14 -1.71 26.32
N PHE A 7 -9.91 -2.33 25.12
CA PHE A 7 -10.96 -2.82 24.23
C PHE A 7 -10.46 -4.12 23.59
N ASP A 8 -11.02 -5.25 23.98
CA ASP A 8 -10.76 -6.57 23.38
C ASP A 8 -11.50 -6.75 22.02
N TRP A 9 -11.53 -5.70 21.20
CA TRP A 9 -12.27 -5.74 19.94
C TRP A 9 -11.47 -6.35 18.79
N PHE A 10 -10.16 -6.26 18.84
CA PHE A 10 -9.30 -6.78 17.78
C PHE A 10 -8.13 -7.58 18.35
N PRO A 11 -7.75 -8.69 17.70
CA PRO A 11 -6.54 -9.42 18.07
C PRO A 11 -5.31 -8.56 17.80
N LEU A 12 -4.35 -8.57 18.74
CA LEU A 12 -3.14 -7.76 18.65
C LEU A 12 -1.95 -8.50 18.07
N ARG A 13 -1.99 -9.83 18.01
CA ARG A 13 -0.86 -10.65 17.58
C ARG A 13 -1.32 -11.89 16.82
N GLY A 14 -0.52 -12.26 15.82
CA GLY A 14 -0.74 -13.44 15.01
C GLY A 14 -1.72 -13.20 13.86
N LEU A 15 -1.77 -14.15 12.94
CA LEU A 15 -2.64 -14.14 11.77
C LEU A 15 -3.97 -14.85 11.98
N VAL A 16 -4.04 -15.68 13.04
CA VAL A 16 -5.17 -16.57 13.32
C VAL A 16 -5.31 -16.79 14.82
N SER A 17 -6.53 -17.13 15.26
CA SER A 17 -6.83 -17.48 16.64
C SER A 17 -6.25 -18.84 17.04
N GLU A 18 -6.06 -19.07 18.34
CA GLU A 18 -5.56 -20.35 18.88
C GLU A 18 -6.47 -21.54 18.52
N ASP A 19 -7.76 -21.30 18.35
CA ASP A 19 -8.77 -22.32 18.02
C ASP A 19 -8.93 -22.56 16.50
N TRP A 20 -8.00 -22.06 15.66
CA TRP A 20 -8.08 -22.10 14.20
C TRP A 20 -8.42 -23.48 13.62
N GLU A 21 -7.87 -24.56 14.18
CA GLU A 21 -8.08 -25.92 13.69
C GLU A 21 -9.51 -26.43 13.91
N SER A 22 -10.18 -25.91 14.94
CA SER A 22 -11.57 -26.29 15.29
C SER A 22 -12.63 -25.50 14.51
N LEU A 23 -12.25 -24.38 13.86
CA LEU A 23 -13.15 -23.50 13.14
C LEU A 23 -13.61 -24.08 11.79
N GLY A 24 -14.87 -23.81 11.44
CA GLY A 24 -15.42 -24.06 10.12
C GLY A 24 -14.74 -23.19 9.04
N VAL A 25 -14.88 -23.56 7.76
CA VAL A 25 -14.22 -22.83 6.65
C VAL A 25 -14.60 -21.34 6.61
N TRP A 26 -15.84 -21.01 6.84
CA TRP A 26 -16.31 -19.60 6.89
C TRP A 26 -15.76 -18.84 8.10
N ASP A 27 -15.74 -19.48 9.25
CA ASP A 27 -15.23 -18.88 10.48
C ASP A 27 -13.72 -18.63 10.38
N ARG A 28 -12.98 -19.49 9.70
CA ARG A 28 -11.55 -19.29 9.38
C ARG A 28 -11.32 -18.05 8.53
N ILE A 29 -12.14 -17.86 7.49
CA ILE A 29 -12.01 -16.66 6.63
C ILE A 29 -12.28 -15.39 7.43
N VAL A 30 -13.33 -15.40 8.25
CA VAL A 30 -13.69 -14.24 9.10
C VAL A 30 -12.60 -13.96 10.14
N ASP A 31 -12.08 -14.99 10.79
CA ASP A 31 -11.02 -14.87 11.80
C ASP A 31 -9.74 -14.28 11.18
N TYR A 32 -9.33 -14.79 10.02
CA TYR A 32 -8.16 -14.27 9.29
C TYR A 32 -8.33 -12.81 8.88
N LEU A 33 -9.48 -12.44 8.32
CA LEU A 33 -9.78 -11.05 7.95
C LEU A 33 -9.79 -10.13 9.17
N TRP A 34 -10.26 -10.62 10.31
CA TRP A 34 -10.29 -9.87 11.56
C TRP A 34 -8.89 -9.59 12.12
N HIS A 35 -7.99 -10.56 12.03
CA HIS A 35 -6.59 -10.41 12.44
C HIS A 35 -5.81 -9.45 11.53
N ILE A 36 -6.06 -9.49 10.22
CA ILE A 36 -5.39 -8.62 9.25
C ILE A 36 -5.95 -7.20 9.23
N PHE A 37 -7.15 -6.97 9.72
CA PHE A 37 -7.82 -5.68 9.60
C PHE A 37 -7.01 -4.51 10.15
N LEU A 38 -6.50 -4.59 11.37
CA LEU A 38 -5.71 -3.53 11.99
C LEU A 38 -4.34 -3.31 11.29
N PRO A 39 -3.55 -4.34 10.98
CA PRO A 39 -2.32 -4.18 10.20
C PRO A 39 -2.55 -3.48 8.87
N VAL A 40 -3.54 -3.92 8.09
CA VAL A 40 -3.88 -3.32 6.80
C VAL A 40 -4.36 -1.89 6.96
N LEU A 41 -5.19 -1.61 7.96
CA LEU A 41 -5.64 -0.25 8.24
C LEU A 41 -4.47 0.68 8.57
N ALA A 42 -3.53 0.22 9.41
CA ALA A 42 -2.33 0.99 9.77
C ALA A 42 -1.46 1.30 8.55
N MET A 43 -1.28 0.34 7.64
CA MET A 43 -0.54 0.54 6.39
C MET A 43 -1.25 1.50 5.44
N THR A 44 -2.58 1.38 5.31
CA THR A 44 -3.35 2.18 4.34
C THR A 44 -3.50 3.63 4.76
N ILE A 45 -3.63 3.94 6.06
CA ILE A 45 -3.77 5.34 6.54
C ILE A 45 -2.58 6.20 6.10
N GLY A 46 -1.36 5.70 6.28
CA GLY A 46 -0.15 6.42 5.87
C GLY A 46 -0.07 6.65 4.35
N GLY A 47 -0.35 5.60 3.58
CA GLY A 47 -0.38 5.66 2.12
C GLY A 47 -1.49 6.56 1.58
N PHE A 48 -2.67 6.51 2.19
CA PHE A 48 -3.82 7.32 1.80
C PHE A 48 -3.54 8.83 1.91
N ALA A 49 -2.92 9.28 3.01
CA ALA A 49 -2.60 10.69 3.20
C ALA A 49 -1.65 11.20 2.11
N THR A 50 -0.58 10.46 1.83
CA THR A 50 0.40 10.82 0.80
C THR A 50 -0.21 10.83 -0.60
N THR A 51 -0.96 9.78 -0.96
CA THR A 51 -1.59 9.67 -2.28
C THR A 51 -2.66 10.74 -2.50
N SER A 52 -3.46 11.05 -1.47
CA SER A 52 -4.46 12.13 -1.54
C SER A 52 -3.82 13.49 -1.76
N LEU A 53 -2.72 13.81 -1.07
CA LEU A 53 -2.00 15.05 -1.24
C LEU A 53 -1.38 15.16 -2.64
N LEU A 54 -0.73 14.10 -3.11
CA LEU A 54 -0.16 14.03 -4.46
C LEU A 54 -1.22 14.24 -5.53
N THR A 55 -2.34 13.50 -5.44
CA THR A 55 -3.46 13.60 -6.37
C THR A 55 -4.05 15.01 -6.37
N LYS A 56 -4.30 15.59 -5.20
CA LYS A 56 -4.79 16.97 -5.09
C LYS A 56 -3.88 17.95 -5.81
N ASN A 57 -2.57 17.89 -5.57
CA ASN A 57 -1.62 18.81 -6.20
C ASN A 57 -1.59 18.61 -7.72
N ALA A 58 -1.55 17.37 -8.21
CA ALA A 58 -1.60 17.07 -9.64
C ALA A 58 -2.85 17.66 -10.31
N PHE A 59 -4.02 17.57 -9.68
CA PHE A 59 -5.25 18.17 -10.19
C PHE A 59 -5.22 19.70 -10.17
N LEU A 60 -4.70 20.32 -9.10
CA LEU A 60 -4.60 21.77 -8.99
C LEU A 60 -3.66 22.35 -10.05
N ASP A 61 -2.57 21.68 -10.36
CA ASP A 61 -1.64 22.12 -11.39
C ASP A 61 -2.25 21.94 -12.79
N GLU A 62 -2.95 20.83 -13.01
CA GLU A 62 -3.56 20.54 -14.32
C GLU A 62 -4.71 21.48 -14.67
N ILE A 63 -5.54 21.85 -13.70
CA ILE A 63 -6.69 22.78 -13.91
C ILE A 63 -6.24 24.17 -14.38
N LYS A 64 -5.05 24.59 -14.06
CA LYS A 64 -4.50 25.92 -14.42
C LYS A 64 -3.92 25.98 -15.83
N LYS A 65 -3.77 24.86 -16.51
CA LYS A 65 -3.13 24.82 -17.83
C LYS A 65 -4.01 25.45 -18.92
N GLN A 66 -3.35 26.01 -19.95
CA GLN A 66 -4.02 26.76 -21.02
C GLN A 66 -5.05 25.92 -21.79
N TYR A 67 -4.81 24.63 -22.00
CA TYR A 67 -5.76 23.78 -22.73
C TYR A 67 -7.10 23.65 -21.99
N VAL A 68 -7.10 23.71 -20.65
CA VAL A 68 -8.32 23.72 -19.84
C VAL A 68 -9.12 25.01 -20.07
N MET A 69 -8.43 26.15 -20.07
CA MET A 69 -9.04 27.45 -20.38
C MET A 69 -9.62 27.46 -21.80
N THR A 70 -8.89 26.92 -22.77
CA THR A 70 -9.36 26.80 -24.16
C THR A 70 -10.59 25.91 -24.27
N ALA A 71 -10.62 24.79 -23.54
CA ALA A 71 -11.80 23.90 -23.52
C ALA A 71 -13.05 24.59 -22.96
N ARG A 72 -12.88 25.37 -21.89
CA ARG A 72 -13.95 26.23 -21.32
C ARG A 72 -14.41 27.31 -22.31
N ALA A 73 -13.49 27.97 -22.97
CA ALA A 73 -13.80 29.00 -23.96
C ALA A 73 -14.57 28.46 -25.16
N LYS A 74 -14.39 27.15 -25.51
CA LYS A 74 -15.17 26.45 -26.51
C LYS A 74 -16.58 26.02 -26.06
N GLY A 75 -16.99 26.38 -24.84
CA GLY A 75 -18.33 26.08 -24.31
C GLY A 75 -18.50 24.65 -23.78
N LEU A 76 -17.43 23.90 -23.51
CA LEU A 76 -17.54 22.59 -22.89
C LEU A 76 -18.05 22.73 -21.44
N SER A 77 -18.92 21.82 -21.03
CA SER A 77 -19.40 21.76 -19.65
C SER A 77 -18.26 21.44 -18.69
N GLU A 78 -18.28 21.98 -17.47
CA GLU A 78 -17.24 21.78 -16.46
C GLU A 78 -16.98 20.28 -16.18
N ALA A 79 -18.02 19.46 -16.16
CA ALA A 79 -17.87 18.00 -16.00
C ALA A 79 -17.04 17.38 -17.13
N ARG A 80 -17.29 17.80 -18.40
CA ARG A 80 -16.55 17.30 -19.56
C ARG A 80 -15.10 17.79 -19.58
N VAL A 81 -14.86 19.03 -19.14
CA VAL A 81 -13.52 19.58 -18.98
C VAL A 81 -12.75 18.81 -17.89
N LEU A 82 -13.40 18.60 -16.74
CA LEU A 82 -12.76 17.93 -15.60
C LEU A 82 -12.46 16.47 -15.90
N TYR A 83 -13.45 15.68 -16.27
CA TYR A 83 -13.28 14.24 -16.46
C TYR A 83 -12.65 13.87 -17.80
N GLY A 84 -12.91 14.62 -18.87
CA GLY A 84 -12.38 14.33 -20.20
C GLY A 84 -10.96 14.81 -20.44
N HIS A 85 -10.55 15.91 -19.80
CA HIS A 85 -9.26 16.53 -20.06
C HIS A 85 -8.36 16.57 -18.83
N VAL A 86 -8.83 17.11 -17.70
CA VAL A 86 -8.01 17.27 -16.50
C VAL A 86 -7.71 15.94 -15.83
N PHE A 87 -8.72 15.10 -15.60
CA PHE A 87 -8.58 13.84 -14.91
C PHE A 87 -7.56 12.92 -15.57
N ARG A 88 -7.65 12.77 -16.89
CA ARG A 88 -6.76 11.91 -17.64
C ARG A 88 -5.29 12.32 -17.48
N ASN A 89 -5.00 13.61 -17.57
CA ASN A 89 -3.63 14.11 -17.48
C ASN A 89 -3.13 14.14 -16.04
N ALA A 90 -3.98 14.51 -15.07
CA ALA A 90 -3.60 14.50 -13.66
C ALA A 90 -3.32 13.07 -13.14
N MET A 91 -4.06 12.08 -13.62
CA MET A 91 -3.86 10.68 -13.21
C MET A 91 -2.58 10.06 -13.74
N LEU A 92 -1.96 10.59 -14.80
CA LEU A 92 -0.66 10.09 -15.30
C LEU A 92 0.41 10.13 -14.20
N ILE A 93 0.47 11.21 -13.41
CA ILE A 93 1.43 11.34 -12.29
C ILE A 93 1.14 10.30 -11.20
N VAL A 94 -0.13 10.04 -10.91
CA VAL A 94 -0.54 9.06 -9.90
C VAL A 94 -0.18 7.64 -10.36
N ILE A 95 -0.44 7.32 -11.64
CA ILE A 95 -0.09 6.02 -12.23
C ILE A 95 1.42 5.83 -12.26
N ALA A 96 2.19 6.83 -12.64
CA ALA A 96 3.66 6.77 -12.64
C ALA A 96 4.24 6.59 -11.21
N GLY A 97 3.59 7.16 -10.20
CA GLY A 97 4.00 7.01 -8.79
C GLY A 97 3.58 5.68 -8.15
N PHE A 98 2.62 4.95 -8.76
CA PHE A 98 2.06 3.73 -8.17
C PHE A 98 3.09 2.62 -7.90
N PRO A 99 4.05 2.32 -8.81
CA PRO A 99 5.04 1.26 -8.54
C PRO A 99 5.91 1.58 -7.33
N GLY A 100 6.35 2.83 -7.21
CA GLY A 100 7.14 3.28 -6.06
C GLY A 100 6.36 3.18 -4.75
N ALA A 101 5.09 3.58 -4.76
CA ALA A 101 4.19 3.45 -3.61
C ALA A 101 3.92 1.97 -3.27
N PHE A 102 3.74 1.12 -4.28
CA PHE A 102 3.52 -0.31 -4.10
C PHE A 102 4.74 -1.00 -3.46
N ILE A 103 5.93 -0.75 -4.01
CA ILE A 103 7.19 -1.28 -3.45
C ILE A 103 7.39 -0.75 -2.03
N GLY A 104 7.17 0.53 -1.80
CA GLY A 104 7.26 1.14 -0.48
C GLY A 104 6.31 0.50 0.54
N ALA A 105 5.07 0.23 0.17
CA ALA A 105 4.09 -0.43 1.04
C ALA A 105 4.51 -1.86 1.40
N PHE A 106 5.05 -2.62 0.44
CA PHE A 106 5.46 -4.00 0.68
C PHE A 106 6.79 -4.15 1.44
N PHE A 107 7.73 -3.21 1.24
CA PHE A 107 9.10 -3.40 1.73
C PHE A 107 9.54 -2.42 2.82
N THR A 108 9.01 -1.20 2.83
CA THR A 108 9.47 -0.17 3.78
C THR A 108 8.56 -0.04 5.01
N GLY A 109 7.27 -0.30 4.85
CA GLY A 109 6.27 -0.09 5.91
C GLY A 109 5.98 -1.34 6.74
N SER A 110 6.39 -2.52 6.29
CA SER A 110 5.97 -3.78 6.89
C SER A 110 6.74 -4.16 8.16
N LEU A 111 8.04 -3.84 8.27
CA LEU A 111 8.86 -4.27 9.40
C LEU A 111 8.28 -3.90 10.77
N LEU A 112 7.92 -2.64 10.98
CA LEU A 112 7.34 -2.19 12.26
C LEU A 112 5.99 -2.84 12.52
N ILE A 113 5.15 -2.94 11.51
CA ILE A 113 3.83 -3.54 11.61
C ILE A 113 3.95 -5.04 11.85
N GLU A 114 4.82 -5.73 11.10
CA GLU A 114 5.11 -7.15 11.29
C GLU A 114 5.61 -7.44 12.72
N THR A 115 6.50 -6.59 13.24
CA THR A 115 6.99 -6.73 14.61
C THR A 115 5.91 -6.46 15.66
N ILE A 116 5.10 -5.40 15.49
CA ILE A 116 4.06 -5.02 16.45
C ILE A 116 2.96 -6.07 16.52
N PHE A 117 2.50 -6.55 15.35
CA PHE A 117 1.43 -7.52 15.24
C PHE A 117 1.91 -8.98 15.25
N SER A 118 3.22 -9.21 15.40
CA SER A 118 3.84 -10.54 15.38
C SER A 118 3.46 -11.34 14.13
N LEU A 119 3.60 -10.70 12.96
CA LEU A 119 3.33 -11.30 11.67
C LEU A 119 4.63 -11.85 11.08
N ASP A 120 4.59 -13.08 10.58
CA ASP A 120 5.71 -13.70 9.87
C ASP A 120 5.79 -13.13 8.44
N GLY A 121 6.37 -11.93 8.32
CA GLY A 121 6.50 -11.22 7.06
C GLY A 121 7.93 -11.15 6.53
N LEU A 122 8.06 -10.71 5.27
CA LEU A 122 9.37 -10.59 4.61
C LEU A 122 10.26 -9.50 5.21
N GLY A 123 9.67 -8.44 5.76
CA GLY A 123 10.40 -7.38 6.43
C GLY A 123 11.04 -7.87 7.72
N LEU A 124 10.29 -8.59 8.55
CA LEU A 124 10.79 -9.19 9.79
C LEU A 124 11.87 -10.23 9.50
N LEU A 125 11.63 -11.12 8.51
CA LEU A 125 12.61 -12.12 8.08
C LEU A 125 13.94 -11.48 7.64
N SER A 126 13.87 -10.42 6.84
CA SER A 126 15.06 -9.70 6.37
C SER A 126 15.82 -9.05 7.53
N TYR A 127 15.10 -8.45 8.47
CA TYR A 127 15.68 -7.81 9.65
C TYR A 127 16.36 -8.82 10.56
N GLU A 128 15.70 -9.93 10.89
CA GLU A 128 16.27 -11.00 11.72
C GLU A 128 17.49 -11.63 11.06
N SER A 129 17.45 -11.84 9.75
CA SER A 129 18.59 -12.37 8.99
C SER A 129 19.83 -11.46 9.06
N ILE A 130 19.63 -10.14 9.03
CA ILE A 130 20.73 -9.17 9.19
C ILE A 130 21.33 -9.27 10.60
N ILE A 131 20.50 -9.32 11.63
CA ILE A 131 20.97 -9.40 13.03
C ILE A 131 21.70 -10.73 13.28
N ASN A 132 21.16 -11.81 12.74
CA ASN A 132 21.74 -13.15 12.89
C ASN A 132 22.92 -13.39 11.94
N ARG A 133 23.27 -12.42 11.08
CA ARG A 133 24.34 -12.51 10.07
C ARG A 133 24.15 -13.68 9.09
N ASP A 134 22.89 -13.99 8.79
CA ASP A 134 22.53 -15.01 7.79
C ASP A 134 22.62 -14.39 6.39
N TYR A 135 23.85 -14.28 5.89
CA TYR A 135 24.14 -13.65 4.60
C TYR A 135 23.39 -14.30 3.41
N PRO A 136 23.25 -15.63 3.31
CA PRO A 136 22.46 -16.25 2.25
C PRO A 136 21.04 -15.70 2.18
N VAL A 137 20.33 -15.59 3.30
CA VAL A 137 18.96 -15.07 3.35
C VAL A 137 18.92 -13.57 3.07
N VAL A 138 19.90 -12.80 3.57
CA VAL A 138 20.01 -11.36 3.28
C VAL A 138 20.15 -11.12 1.77
N PHE A 139 21.08 -11.83 1.10
CA PHE A 139 21.27 -11.68 -0.34
C PHE A 139 20.08 -12.17 -1.15
N ALA A 140 19.44 -13.27 -0.75
CA ALA A 140 18.22 -13.77 -1.38
C ALA A 140 17.08 -12.75 -1.28
N SER A 141 16.89 -12.14 -0.10
CA SER A 141 15.88 -11.10 0.12
C SER A 141 16.12 -9.89 -0.77
N LEU A 142 17.36 -9.37 -0.80
CA LEU A 142 17.73 -8.24 -1.65
C LEU A 142 17.51 -8.55 -3.14
N TYR A 143 17.85 -9.75 -3.58
CA TYR A 143 17.65 -10.18 -4.97
C TYR A 143 16.15 -10.22 -5.33
N ILE A 144 15.35 -10.89 -4.50
CA ILE A 144 13.89 -11.01 -4.71
C ILE A 144 13.24 -9.63 -4.72
N PHE A 145 13.58 -8.77 -3.77
CA PHE A 145 13.03 -7.41 -3.69
C PHE A 145 13.41 -6.56 -4.88
N GLY A 146 14.67 -6.64 -5.30
CA GLY A 146 15.15 -5.96 -6.51
C GLY A 146 14.42 -6.45 -7.77
N LEU A 147 14.26 -7.76 -7.91
CA LEU A 147 13.57 -8.36 -9.05
C LEU A 147 12.08 -7.96 -9.10
N VAL A 148 11.37 -8.04 -7.97
CA VAL A 148 9.97 -7.59 -7.88
C VAL A 148 9.87 -6.11 -8.20
N GLY A 149 10.78 -5.28 -7.68
CA GLY A 149 10.84 -3.86 -7.98
C GLY A 149 10.98 -3.57 -9.47
N LEU A 150 11.89 -4.26 -10.15
CA LEU A 150 12.08 -4.12 -11.60
C LEU A 150 10.85 -4.55 -12.39
N VAL A 151 10.23 -5.68 -12.03
CA VAL A 151 9.02 -6.18 -12.71
C VAL A 151 7.86 -5.19 -12.54
N VAL A 152 7.63 -4.66 -11.33
CA VAL A 152 6.56 -3.69 -11.08
C VAL A 152 6.81 -2.38 -11.83
N THR A 153 8.06 -1.91 -11.89
CA THR A 153 8.43 -0.72 -12.67
C THR A 153 8.18 -0.96 -14.16
N LEU A 154 8.59 -2.12 -14.68
CA LEU A 154 8.34 -2.48 -16.09
C LEU A 154 6.85 -2.52 -16.43
N ILE A 155 6.02 -3.10 -15.55
CA ILE A 155 4.56 -3.11 -15.73
C ILE A 155 4.00 -1.68 -15.75
N SER A 156 4.50 -0.81 -14.89
CA SER A 156 4.08 0.60 -14.88
C SER A 156 4.45 1.31 -16.18
N ASP A 157 5.67 1.13 -16.65
CA ASP A 157 6.14 1.76 -17.89
C ASP A 157 5.33 1.27 -19.11
N LEU A 158 4.87 0.02 -19.09
CA LEU A 158 4.00 -0.52 -20.15
C LEU A 158 2.55 0.00 -20.07
N THR A 159 2.11 0.44 -18.89
CA THR A 159 0.74 0.97 -18.68
C THR A 159 0.66 2.49 -18.83
N TYR A 160 1.79 3.16 -18.81
CA TYR A 160 1.94 4.61 -18.99
C TYR A 160 1.92 5.01 -20.45
#